data_675f00cc5a12032a4afdcd15e910500b
#
_entry.id   675f00cc5a12032a4afdcd15e910500b
#
_cell.length_a   1.000
_cell.length_b   1.000
_cell.length_c   1.000
_cell.angle_alpha   90.00
_cell.angle_beta   90.00
_cell.angle_gamma   90.00
#
_symmetry.space_group_name_H-M   'P 1'
#
loop_
_entity.id
_entity.type
_entity.pdbx_description
1 polymer ?
#
loop_
_entity_poly.entity_id
_entity_poly.type
_entity_poly.pdbx_seq_one_letter_code
_entity_poly.pdbx_strand_id
1 'polypeptide(L)'
;FGWGFGYLGGLLAMLVAMVGFINPDISWFGLDTDSGANIRGANFVVAIWFFVFAMPAILFLNKENQKESLSIKNIILNSSKQIKQTFNNIKMYKNIVRFLISRLFYNDGLVTIFAFGAIYASGTFGFTYKEIMMFGIALNIAAGLGSFFMGFIDDIIGGKLTIQISLIGLMVSVIIAVFANSKLIFWIAGIIVGLFAGPNQSASRSLMGRLTPEDKINEFYGFFAFSGKLTSFLGPIILGGFTKYFDSQRFGVATVFLFFFIGFLFLLRVDE
;
A
#
# COMPACT_ATOMS: atom_id res chain seq x y z
N PHE A 1 12.04 -7.74 5.27
CA PHE A 1 12.41 -8.57 4.11
C PHE A 1 11.18 -9.11 3.34
N GLY A 2 10.12 -9.60 3.98
CA GLY A 2 8.94 -10.15 3.30
C GLY A 2 8.28 -9.20 2.29
N TRP A 3 8.22 -7.91 2.59
CA TRP A 3 7.75 -6.89 1.65
C TRP A 3 8.66 -6.73 0.43
N GLY A 4 9.97 -6.78 0.59
CA GLY A 4 10.93 -6.74 -0.51
C GLY A 4 10.73 -7.90 -1.49
N PHE A 5 10.57 -9.13 -0.99
CA PHE A 5 10.23 -10.28 -1.82
C PHE A 5 8.86 -10.16 -2.49
N GLY A 6 7.88 -9.53 -1.81
CA GLY A 6 6.58 -9.23 -2.42
C GLY A 6 6.70 -8.32 -3.64
N TYR A 7 7.54 -7.29 -3.59
CA TYR A 7 7.80 -6.42 -4.74
C TYR A 7 8.51 -7.16 -5.88
N LEU A 8 9.44 -8.08 -5.59
CA LEU A 8 10.04 -8.93 -6.64
C LEU A 8 8.98 -9.80 -7.34
N GLY A 9 8.08 -10.41 -6.57
CA GLY A 9 6.97 -11.19 -7.13
C GLY A 9 6.05 -10.33 -8.01
N GLY A 10 5.70 -9.13 -7.55
CA GLY A 10 4.91 -8.16 -8.32
C GLY A 10 5.61 -7.72 -9.60
N LEU A 11 6.92 -7.44 -9.53
CA LEU A 11 7.73 -7.09 -10.71
C LEU A 11 7.74 -8.20 -11.75
N LEU A 12 7.95 -9.45 -11.33
CA LEU A 12 7.93 -10.59 -12.25
C LEU A 12 6.56 -10.75 -12.91
N ALA A 13 5.47 -10.62 -12.16
CA ALA A 13 4.12 -10.66 -12.72
C ALA A 13 3.87 -9.54 -13.74
N MET A 14 4.33 -8.31 -13.46
CA MET A 14 4.25 -7.19 -14.39
C MET A 14 5.08 -7.43 -15.67
N LEU A 15 6.28 -7.98 -15.54
CA LEU A 15 7.13 -8.32 -16.70
C LEU A 15 6.48 -9.38 -17.57
N VAL A 16 5.90 -10.43 -16.97
CA VAL A 16 5.16 -11.47 -17.71
C VAL A 16 3.96 -10.87 -18.45
N ALA A 17 3.18 -10.02 -17.78
CA ALA A 17 2.05 -9.33 -18.40
C ALA A 17 2.51 -8.41 -19.56
N MET A 18 3.61 -7.69 -19.37
CA MET A 18 4.16 -6.77 -20.37
C MET A 18 4.67 -7.53 -21.61
N VAL A 19 5.48 -8.58 -21.42
CA VAL A 19 6.08 -9.36 -22.51
C VAL A 19 5.05 -10.21 -23.24
N GLY A 20 4.07 -10.77 -22.53
CA GLY A 20 3.11 -11.68 -23.13
C GLY A 20 1.86 -11.04 -23.71
N PHE A 21 1.44 -9.90 -23.15
CA PHE A 21 0.12 -9.35 -23.47
C PHE A 21 0.15 -7.89 -23.97
N ILE A 22 1.11 -7.09 -23.51
CA ILE A 22 1.03 -5.64 -23.74
C ILE A 22 1.96 -5.17 -24.86
N ASN A 23 3.21 -5.66 -24.93
CA ASN A 23 4.20 -5.22 -25.90
C ASN A 23 4.10 -5.90 -27.28
N PRO A 24 3.71 -7.18 -27.41
CA PRO A 24 3.71 -7.82 -28.72
C PRO A 24 2.56 -7.29 -29.61
N ASP A 25 2.83 -7.14 -30.91
CA ASP A 25 1.79 -6.87 -31.91
C ASP A 25 0.74 -7.98 -31.95
N ILE A 26 1.17 -9.22 -31.70
CA ILE A 26 0.30 -10.37 -31.47
C ILE A 26 0.52 -10.85 -30.03
N SER A 27 -0.45 -10.58 -29.18
CA SER A 27 -0.41 -11.02 -27.77
C SER A 27 -0.48 -12.54 -27.65
N TRP A 28 -0.02 -13.08 -26.52
CA TRP A 28 -0.20 -14.50 -26.22
C TRP A 28 -1.68 -14.89 -26.35
N PHE A 29 -1.90 -16.09 -26.85
CA PHE A 29 -3.23 -16.64 -27.18
C PHE A 29 -4.00 -15.91 -28.28
N GLY A 30 -3.32 -15.07 -29.09
CA GLY A 30 -3.94 -14.37 -30.20
C GLY A 30 -5.02 -13.36 -29.79
N LEU A 31 -4.90 -12.78 -28.58
CA LEU A 31 -5.87 -11.80 -28.10
C LEU A 31 -5.71 -10.48 -28.85
N ASP A 32 -6.82 -9.94 -29.33
CA ASP A 32 -6.86 -8.74 -30.09
C ASP A 32 -6.43 -7.51 -29.27
N THR A 33 -5.53 -6.71 -29.85
CA THR A 33 -4.99 -5.50 -29.23
C THR A 33 -5.91 -4.30 -29.40
N ASP A 34 -6.63 -4.21 -30.51
CA ASP A 34 -7.49 -3.05 -30.83
C ASP A 34 -8.71 -2.98 -29.90
N SER A 35 -9.29 -4.12 -29.55
CA SER A 35 -10.39 -4.22 -28.59
C SER A 35 -9.95 -4.16 -27.13
N GLY A 36 -8.62 -4.17 -26.86
CA GLY A 36 -8.06 -4.25 -25.50
C GLY A 36 -8.26 -5.62 -24.83
N ALA A 37 -8.53 -6.68 -25.61
CA ALA A 37 -8.67 -8.04 -25.09
C ALA A 37 -7.36 -8.54 -24.50
N ASN A 38 -6.22 -8.16 -25.03
CA ASN A 38 -4.88 -8.42 -24.51
C ASN A 38 -4.69 -7.85 -23.09
N ILE A 39 -5.14 -6.62 -22.81
CA ILE A 39 -5.05 -5.99 -21.48
C ILE A 39 -5.95 -6.72 -20.49
N ARG A 40 -7.17 -7.08 -20.91
CA ARG A 40 -8.07 -7.90 -20.08
C ARG A 40 -7.51 -9.29 -19.82
N GLY A 41 -6.82 -9.87 -20.81
CA GLY A 41 -6.13 -11.17 -20.70
C GLY A 41 -5.02 -11.15 -19.64
N ALA A 42 -4.32 -10.04 -19.43
CA ALA A 42 -3.32 -9.91 -18.38
C ALA A 42 -3.87 -10.16 -16.97
N ASN A 43 -5.18 -9.94 -16.73
CA ASN A 43 -5.80 -10.26 -15.44
C ASN A 43 -5.79 -11.78 -15.13
N PHE A 44 -5.82 -12.64 -16.15
CA PHE A 44 -5.66 -14.09 -15.94
C PHE A 44 -4.27 -14.45 -15.44
N VAL A 45 -3.23 -13.76 -15.93
CA VAL A 45 -1.86 -13.91 -15.40
C VAL A 45 -1.82 -13.59 -13.91
N VAL A 46 -2.42 -12.48 -13.50
CA VAL A 46 -2.48 -12.08 -12.09
C VAL A 46 -3.22 -13.12 -11.24
N ALA A 47 -4.33 -13.64 -11.73
CA ALA A 47 -5.11 -14.68 -11.03
C ALA A 47 -4.32 -15.99 -10.87
N ILE A 48 -3.69 -16.47 -11.94
CA ILE A 48 -2.85 -17.68 -11.91
C ILE A 48 -1.63 -17.47 -10.99
N TRP A 49 -0.97 -16.32 -11.11
CA TRP A 49 0.17 -15.93 -10.27
C TRP A 49 -0.18 -15.98 -8.79
N PHE A 50 -1.28 -15.32 -8.43
CA PHE A 50 -1.76 -15.32 -7.05
C PHE A 50 -2.06 -16.74 -6.56
N PHE A 51 -2.76 -17.55 -7.36
CA PHE A 51 -3.11 -18.92 -7.01
C PHE A 51 -1.87 -19.80 -6.78
N VAL A 52 -0.91 -19.77 -7.71
CA VAL A 52 0.33 -20.56 -7.62
C VAL A 52 1.14 -20.20 -6.38
N PHE A 53 1.34 -18.91 -6.12
CA PHE A 53 2.13 -18.46 -4.97
C PHE A 53 1.37 -18.49 -3.63
N ALA A 54 0.04 -18.57 -3.64
CA ALA A 54 -0.76 -18.84 -2.43
C ALA A 54 -0.78 -20.33 -2.05
N MET A 55 -0.54 -21.24 -3.02
CA MET A 55 -0.62 -22.68 -2.79
C MET A 55 0.31 -23.18 -1.66
N PRO A 56 1.59 -22.76 -1.57
CA PRO A 56 2.44 -23.17 -0.45
C PRO A 56 1.86 -22.79 0.91
N ALA A 57 1.26 -21.62 1.04
CA ALA A 57 0.63 -21.20 2.30
C ALA A 57 -0.56 -22.12 2.64
N ILE A 58 -1.37 -22.49 1.66
CA ILE A 58 -2.51 -23.39 1.87
C ILE A 58 -2.06 -24.80 2.25
N LEU A 59 -0.95 -25.30 1.65
CA LEU A 59 -0.48 -26.65 1.84
C LEU A 59 0.36 -26.83 3.12
N PHE A 60 1.19 -25.84 3.46
CA PHE A 60 2.20 -25.97 4.53
C PHE A 60 1.84 -25.22 5.81
N LEU A 61 0.86 -24.31 5.81
CA LEU A 61 0.39 -23.74 7.07
C LEU A 61 -0.33 -24.84 7.86
N ASN A 62 0.32 -25.28 8.94
CA ASN A 62 -0.29 -26.21 9.87
C ASN A 62 -1.59 -25.60 10.40
N LYS A 63 -2.68 -26.35 10.27
CA LYS A 63 -3.88 -26.06 11.08
C LYS A 63 -3.44 -26.23 12.53
N GLU A 64 -3.38 -25.16 13.28
CA GLU A 64 -3.36 -25.27 14.73
C GLU A 64 -4.45 -26.28 15.10
N ASN A 65 -4.07 -27.30 15.88
CA ASN A 65 -5.01 -28.28 16.40
C ASN A 65 -6.08 -27.52 17.21
N GLN A 66 -7.14 -27.11 16.53
CA GLN A 66 -8.34 -26.62 17.19
C GLN A 66 -8.90 -27.83 17.96
N LYS A 67 -8.57 -27.88 19.26
CA LYS A 67 -9.01 -28.95 20.16
C LYS A 67 -10.53 -29.03 20.31
N GLU A 68 -11.29 -28.08 19.77
CA GLU A 68 -12.74 -28.11 19.76
C GLU A 68 -13.27 -27.52 18.45
N SER A 69 -14.16 -28.26 17.77
CA SER A 69 -14.96 -27.72 16.66
C SER A 69 -16.01 -26.75 17.22
N LEU A 70 -15.58 -25.52 17.49
CA LEU A 70 -16.51 -24.48 17.90
C LEU A 70 -17.52 -24.24 16.78
N SER A 71 -18.80 -24.26 17.11
CA SER A 71 -19.84 -23.83 16.16
C SER A 71 -19.54 -22.42 15.67
N ILE A 72 -19.76 -22.14 14.38
CA ILE A 72 -19.59 -20.82 13.76
C ILE A 72 -20.26 -19.72 14.60
N LYS A 73 -21.44 -20.01 15.16
CA LYS A 73 -22.15 -19.10 16.07
C LYS A 73 -21.32 -18.74 17.31
N ASN A 74 -20.65 -19.72 17.91
CA ASN A 74 -19.80 -19.49 19.09
C ASN A 74 -18.52 -18.72 18.75
N ILE A 75 -17.95 -18.95 17.55
CA ILE A 75 -16.80 -18.19 17.06
C ILE A 75 -17.19 -16.71 16.92
N ILE A 76 -18.30 -16.41 16.25
CA ILE A 76 -18.80 -15.03 16.06
C ILE A 76 -19.10 -14.37 17.40
N LEU A 77 -19.76 -15.07 18.32
CA LEU A 77 -20.10 -14.54 19.66
C LEU A 77 -18.83 -14.26 20.50
N ASN A 78 -17.87 -15.16 20.49
CA ASN A 78 -16.62 -14.98 21.24
C ASN A 78 -15.77 -13.84 20.64
N SER A 79 -15.62 -13.80 19.30
CA SER A 79 -14.91 -12.71 18.62
C SER A 79 -15.55 -11.34 18.89
N SER A 80 -16.89 -11.26 18.83
CA SER A 80 -17.59 -10.00 19.10
C SER A 80 -17.46 -9.56 20.57
N LYS A 81 -17.43 -10.50 21.52
CA LYS A 81 -17.17 -10.21 22.93
C LYS A 81 -15.74 -9.70 23.15
N GLN A 82 -14.75 -10.34 22.54
CA GLN A 82 -13.35 -9.90 22.60
C GLN A 82 -13.19 -8.48 22.06
N ILE A 83 -13.71 -8.21 20.87
CA ILE A 83 -13.67 -6.86 20.27
C ILE A 83 -14.31 -5.84 21.21
N LYS A 84 -15.50 -6.14 21.77
CA LYS A 84 -16.18 -5.25 22.71
C LYS A 84 -15.34 -5.01 23.99
N GLN A 85 -14.70 -6.04 24.53
CA GLN A 85 -13.82 -5.90 25.70
C GLN A 85 -12.60 -5.01 25.39
N THR A 86 -11.98 -5.17 24.23
CA THR A 86 -10.84 -4.33 23.81
C THR A 86 -11.28 -2.88 23.63
N PHE A 87 -12.46 -2.63 23.04
CA PHE A 87 -13.03 -1.28 22.96
C PHE A 87 -13.29 -0.68 24.35
N ASN A 88 -13.83 -1.43 25.29
CA ASN A 88 -14.05 -0.95 26.65
C ASN A 88 -12.75 -0.61 27.38
N ASN A 89 -11.68 -1.34 27.06
CA ASN A 89 -10.35 -1.17 27.64
C ASN A 89 -9.39 -0.36 26.74
N ILE A 90 -9.92 0.37 25.77
CA ILE A 90 -9.13 1.08 24.73
C ILE A 90 -8.09 2.05 25.35
N LYS A 91 -8.37 2.57 26.54
CA LYS A 91 -7.45 3.45 27.28
C LYS A 91 -6.13 2.76 27.66
N MET A 92 -6.11 1.43 27.79
CA MET A 92 -4.90 0.65 28.07
C MET A 92 -3.97 0.58 26.86
N TYR A 93 -4.52 0.74 25.63
CA TYR A 93 -3.83 0.59 24.36
C TYR A 93 -3.61 1.93 23.66
N LYS A 94 -3.36 3.00 24.41
CA LYS A 94 -3.27 4.38 23.88
C LYS A 94 -2.29 4.51 22.72
N ASN A 95 -1.12 3.85 22.80
CA ASN A 95 -0.11 3.91 21.74
C ASN A 95 -0.55 3.20 20.48
N ILE A 96 -1.17 2.03 20.59
CA ILE A 96 -1.73 1.30 19.46
C ILE A 96 -2.82 2.14 18.79
N VAL A 97 -3.73 2.73 19.56
CA VAL A 97 -4.81 3.58 19.02
C VAL A 97 -4.24 4.80 18.31
N ARG A 98 -3.26 5.50 18.90
CA ARG A 98 -2.58 6.64 18.26
C ARG A 98 -1.92 6.24 16.95
N PHE A 99 -1.25 5.08 16.95
CA PHE A 99 -0.63 4.53 15.76
C PHE A 99 -1.67 4.17 14.68
N LEU A 100 -2.77 3.52 15.04
CA LEU A 100 -3.84 3.18 14.10
C LEU A 100 -4.50 4.42 13.50
N ILE A 101 -4.70 5.48 14.29
CA ILE A 101 -5.21 6.77 13.79
C ILE A 101 -4.20 7.41 12.84
N SER A 102 -2.92 7.45 13.20
CA SER A 102 -1.87 7.93 12.31
C SER A 102 -1.88 7.18 10.97
N ARG A 103 -1.93 5.84 11.07
CA ARG A 103 -1.94 4.94 9.91
C ARG A 103 -3.16 5.14 9.02
N LEU A 104 -4.31 5.38 9.60
CA LEU A 104 -5.53 5.66 8.86
C LEU A 104 -5.32 6.81 7.85
N PHE A 105 -4.70 7.89 8.28
CA PHE A 105 -4.41 9.04 7.41
C PHE A 105 -3.32 8.73 6.38
N TYR A 106 -2.12 8.32 6.80
CA TYR A 106 -1.05 8.16 5.82
C TYR A 106 -1.29 6.98 4.85
N ASN A 107 -1.99 5.95 5.27
CA ASN A 107 -2.36 4.85 4.37
C ASN A 107 -3.37 5.29 3.31
N ASP A 108 -4.29 6.19 3.66
CA ASP A 108 -5.22 6.79 2.71
C ASP A 108 -4.49 7.62 1.65
N GLY A 109 -3.45 8.36 2.06
CA GLY A 109 -2.54 9.04 1.15
C GLY A 109 -1.82 8.07 0.20
N LEU A 110 -1.29 6.95 0.72
CA LEU A 110 -0.64 5.91 -0.09
C LEU A 110 -1.62 5.27 -1.09
N VAL A 111 -2.79 4.86 -0.64
CA VAL A 111 -3.83 4.28 -1.51
C VAL A 111 -4.20 5.25 -2.63
N THR A 112 -4.33 6.53 -2.30
CA THR A 112 -4.67 7.58 -3.27
C THR A 112 -3.57 7.77 -4.32
N ILE A 113 -2.29 7.81 -3.92
CA ILE A 113 -1.17 7.89 -4.87
C ILE A 113 -1.16 6.70 -5.83
N PHE A 114 -1.31 5.48 -5.32
CA PHE A 114 -1.30 4.29 -6.17
C PHE A 114 -2.52 4.20 -7.09
N ALA A 115 -3.69 4.65 -6.64
CA ALA A 115 -4.90 4.65 -7.44
C ALA A 115 -4.90 5.73 -8.54
N PHE A 116 -4.39 6.92 -8.24
CA PHE A 116 -4.49 8.08 -9.13
C PHE A 116 -3.18 8.50 -9.79
N GLY A 117 -2.06 7.92 -9.40
CA GLY A 117 -0.74 8.26 -9.96
C GLY A 117 -0.67 8.09 -11.48
N ALA A 118 -1.22 7.00 -12.02
CA ALA A 118 -1.29 6.75 -13.46
C ALA A 118 -2.21 7.74 -14.19
N ILE A 119 -3.35 8.08 -13.57
CA ILE A 119 -4.32 9.05 -14.10
C ILE A 119 -3.68 10.45 -14.13
N TYR A 120 -2.94 10.82 -13.10
CA TYR A 120 -2.22 12.09 -13.03
C TYR A 120 -1.07 12.15 -14.05
N ALA A 121 -0.31 11.06 -14.20
CA ALA A 121 0.74 10.95 -15.21
C ALA A 121 0.19 11.13 -16.64
N SER A 122 -0.92 10.47 -16.96
CA SER A 122 -1.56 10.59 -18.27
C SER A 122 -2.19 11.97 -18.48
N GLY A 123 -3.01 12.43 -17.51
CA GLY A 123 -3.81 13.65 -17.69
C GLY A 123 -2.98 14.92 -17.63
N THR A 124 -1.96 15.01 -16.77
CA THR A 124 -1.18 16.24 -16.59
C THR A 124 0.09 16.27 -17.46
N PHE A 125 0.75 15.12 -17.65
CA PHE A 125 2.04 15.05 -18.34
C PHE A 125 1.95 14.33 -19.69
N GLY A 126 0.78 13.82 -20.10
CA GLY A 126 0.61 13.15 -21.39
C GLY A 126 1.41 11.85 -21.50
N PHE A 127 1.51 11.07 -20.43
CA PHE A 127 2.15 9.75 -20.48
C PHE A 127 1.32 8.81 -21.34
N THR A 128 2.00 8.12 -22.25
CA THR A 128 1.42 7.00 -22.98
C THR A 128 1.24 5.79 -22.08
N TYR A 129 0.42 4.83 -22.48
CA TYR A 129 0.21 3.60 -21.74
C TYR A 129 1.53 2.85 -21.48
N LYS A 130 2.42 2.80 -22.47
CA LYS A 130 3.76 2.20 -22.35
C LYS A 130 4.62 2.91 -21.31
N GLU A 131 4.62 4.25 -21.32
CA GLU A 131 5.35 5.04 -20.31
C GLU A 131 4.82 4.80 -18.89
N ILE A 132 3.49 4.68 -18.73
CA ILE A 132 2.86 4.36 -17.44
C ILE A 132 3.30 2.98 -16.92
N MET A 133 3.34 1.98 -17.81
CA MET A 133 3.82 0.64 -17.45
C MET A 133 5.29 0.65 -17.02
N MET A 134 6.16 1.33 -17.79
CA MET A 134 7.58 1.48 -17.43
C MET A 134 7.75 2.23 -16.12
N PHE A 135 6.96 3.26 -15.89
CA PHE A 135 6.92 4.00 -14.64
C PHE A 135 6.51 3.09 -13.46
N GLY A 136 5.45 2.29 -13.63
CA GLY A 136 5.03 1.31 -12.63
C GLY A 136 6.11 0.28 -12.28
N ILE A 137 6.83 -0.22 -13.29
CA ILE A 137 7.98 -1.14 -13.09
C ILE A 137 9.08 -0.45 -12.27
N ALA A 138 9.46 0.77 -12.64
CA ALA A 138 10.48 1.54 -11.94
C ALA A 138 10.09 1.83 -10.48
N LEU A 139 8.82 2.16 -10.22
CA LEU A 139 8.30 2.34 -8.88
C LEU A 139 8.39 1.05 -8.05
N ASN A 140 8.06 -0.10 -8.65
CA ASN A 140 8.16 -1.39 -7.95
C ASN A 140 9.61 -1.76 -7.62
N ILE A 141 10.55 -1.51 -8.54
CA ILE A 141 11.99 -1.69 -8.29
C ILE A 141 12.43 -0.79 -7.13
N ALA A 142 12.09 0.49 -7.19
CA ALA A 142 12.42 1.45 -6.14
C ALA A 142 11.82 1.04 -4.78
N ALA A 143 10.57 0.55 -4.76
CA ALA A 143 9.91 0.09 -3.54
C ALA A 143 10.55 -1.18 -2.96
N GLY A 144 10.96 -2.11 -3.82
CA GLY A 144 11.71 -3.29 -3.42
C GLY A 144 13.07 -2.92 -2.79
N LEU A 145 13.86 -2.08 -3.47
CA LEU A 145 15.14 -1.58 -2.96
C LEU A 145 14.95 -0.78 -1.67
N GLY A 146 13.99 0.15 -1.64
CA GLY A 146 13.67 0.93 -0.45
C GLY A 146 13.30 0.03 0.73
N SER A 147 12.44 -0.97 0.53
CA SER A 147 12.04 -1.91 1.59
C SER A 147 13.22 -2.76 2.09
N PHE A 148 14.13 -3.13 1.20
CA PHE A 148 15.31 -3.90 1.56
C PHE A 148 16.28 -3.08 2.41
N PHE A 149 16.71 -1.91 1.94
CA PHE A 149 17.68 -1.07 2.65
C PHE A 149 17.10 -0.48 3.94
N MET A 150 15.86 0.02 3.90
CA MET A 150 15.22 0.58 5.09
C MET A 150 14.82 -0.49 6.12
N GLY A 151 14.76 -1.77 5.72
CA GLY A 151 14.59 -2.87 6.66
C GLY A 151 15.75 -2.97 7.65
N PHE A 152 17.00 -2.80 7.20
CA PHE A 152 18.16 -2.72 8.08
C PHE A 152 18.11 -1.48 8.99
N ILE A 153 17.63 -0.37 8.44
CA ILE A 153 17.47 0.88 9.20
C ILE A 153 16.40 0.70 10.28
N ASP A 154 15.27 0.07 9.97
CA ASP A 154 14.20 -0.25 10.94
C ASP A 154 14.71 -1.06 12.15
N ASP A 155 15.62 -2.00 11.90
CA ASP A 155 16.22 -2.81 12.96
C ASP A 155 17.17 -1.97 13.87
N ILE A 156 17.73 -0.87 13.37
CA ILE A 156 18.69 -0.02 14.11
C ILE A 156 17.98 1.14 14.82
N ILE A 157 17.09 1.85 14.12
CA ILE A 157 16.49 3.10 14.63
C ILE A 157 15.05 2.93 15.13
N GLY A 158 14.44 1.75 14.91
CA GLY A 158 13.06 1.46 15.28
C GLY A 158 12.03 1.82 14.21
N GLY A 159 10.84 1.21 14.35
CA GLY A 159 9.78 1.33 13.36
C GLY A 159 9.17 2.73 13.28
N LYS A 160 9.01 3.41 14.40
CA LYS A 160 8.47 4.76 14.44
C LYS A 160 9.30 5.74 13.62
N LEU A 161 10.61 5.79 13.86
CA LEU A 161 11.51 6.69 13.13
C LEU A 161 11.57 6.35 11.63
N THR A 162 11.58 5.06 11.30
CA THR A 162 11.54 4.59 9.90
C THR A 162 10.28 5.06 9.19
N ILE A 163 9.11 4.99 9.83
CA ILE A 163 7.87 5.52 9.27
C ILE A 163 7.93 7.03 9.13
N GLN A 164 8.48 7.76 10.12
CA GLN A 164 8.62 9.21 10.05
C GLN A 164 9.49 9.65 8.87
N ILE A 165 10.65 9.04 8.70
CA ILE A 165 11.55 9.30 7.55
C ILE A 165 10.81 9.01 6.24
N SER A 166 10.10 7.89 6.17
CA SER A 166 9.33 7.53 4.98
C SER A 166 8.23 8.55 4.67
N LEU A 167 7.51 9.03 5.68
CA LEU A 167 6.47 10.04 5.50
C LEU A 167 7.05 11.38 5.03
N ILE A 168 8.21 11.80 5.53
CA ILE A 168 8.91 13.00 5.06
C ILE A 168 9.28 12.83 3.58
N GLY A 169 9.86 11.69 3.20
CA GLY A 169 10.19 11.40 1.80
C GLY A 169 8.95 11.40 0.89
N LEU A 170 7.84 10.85 1.36
CA LEU A 170 6.56 10.86 0.63
C LEU A 170 5.99 12.28 0.49
N MET A 171 6.05 13.11 1.54
CA MET A 171 5.64 14.52 1.48
C MET A 171 6.48 15.32 0.48
N VAL A 172 7.80 15.14 0.49
CA VAL A 172 8.72 15.75 -0.48
C VAL A 172 8.37 15.32 -1.90
N SER A 173 8.11 14.04 -2.10
CA SER A 173 7.70 13.50 -3.40
C SER A 173 6.41 14.14 -3.92
N VAL A 174 5.39 14.31 -3.06
CA VAL A 174 4.13 14.97 -3.45
C VAL A 174 4.39 16.43 -3.85
N ILE A 175 5.23 17.15 -3.10
CA ILE A 175 5.60 18.54 -3.44
C ILE A 175 6.26 18.56 -4.83
N ILE A 176 7.25 17.71 -5.07
CA ILE A 176 7.92 17.63 -6.37
C ILE A 176 6.90 17.30 -7.48
N ALA A 177 5.98 16.34 -7.27
CA ALA A 177 4.98 15.95 -8.25
C ALA A 177 3.99 17.08 -8.58
N VAL A 178 3.57 17.87 -7.58
CA VAL A 178 2.64 19.01 -7.76
C VAL A 178 3.29 20.12 -8.57
N PHE A 179 4.55 20.44 -8.29
CA PHE A 179 5.30 21.50 -8.97
C PHE A 179 6.05 21.01 -10.23
N ALA A 180 5.98 19.74 -10.56
CA ALA A 180 6.61 19.20 -11.77
C ALA A 180 6.08 19.90 -13.02
N ASN A 181 7.00 20.34 -13.88
CA ASN A 181 6.70 20.95 -15.19
C ASN A 181 7.14 20.08 -16.36
N SER A 182 7.72 18.91 -16.10
CA SER A 182 8.18 17.97 -17.10
C SER A 182 7.97 16.51 -16.66
N LYS A 183 7.92 15.61 -17.63
CA LYS A 183 7.88 14.16 -17.38
C LYS A 183 9.05 13.71 -16.51
N LEU A 184 10.25 14.25 -16.73
CA LEU A 184 11.46 13.86 -15.97
C LEU A 184 11.32 14.18 -14.48
N ILE A 185 10.85 15.38 -14.12
CA ILE A 185 10.65 15.76 -12.71
C ILE A 185 9.58 14.87 -12.07
N PHE A 186 8.52 14.55 -12.82
CA PHE A 186 7.49 13.62 -12.34
C PHE A 186 8.04 12.20 -12.14
N TRP A 187 8.94 11.73 -13.02
CA TRP A 187 9.65 10.45 -12.83
C TRP A 187 10.46 10.43 -11.53
N ILE A 188 11.19 11.51 -11.23
CA ILE A 188 11.95 11.64 -9.98
C ILE A 188 11.01 11.54 -8.78
N ALA A 189 9.88 12.28 -8.81
CA ALA A 189 8.87 12.20 -7.75
C ALA A 189 8.37 10.76 -7.55
N GLY A 190 8.05 10.06 -8.64
CA GLY A 190 7.59 8.68 -8.58
C GLY A 190 8.63 7.73 -7.97
N ILE A 191 9.90 7.82 -8.39
CA ILE A 191 10.96 7.00 -7.81
C ILE A 191 11.08 7.23 -6.30
N ILE A 192 10.97 8.48 -5.85
CA ILE A 192 10.96 8.82 -4.41
C ILE A 192 9.75 8.18 -3.73
N VAL A 193 8.54 8.24 -4.35
CA VAL A 193 7.37 7.49 -3.82
C VAL A 193 7.71 6.01 -3.64
N GLY A 194 8.27 5.37 -4.66
CA GLY A 194 8.67 3.97 -4.58
C GLY A 194 9.60 3.72 -3.40
N LEU A 195 10.72 4.47 -3.33
CA LEU A 195 11.74 4.30 -2.29
C LEU A 195 11.20 4.39 -0.86
N PHE A 196 10.14 5.17 -0.62
CA PHE A 196 9.61 5.39 0.72
C PHE A 196 8.26 4.69 1.00
N ALA A 197 7.47 4.36 -0.02
CA ALA A 197 6.18 3.68 0.19
C ALA A 197 6.36 2.24 0.70
N GLY A 198 7.31 1.50 0.14
CA GLY A 198 7.63 0.14 0.57
C GLY A 198 8.07 0.07 2.04
N PRO A 199 9.10 0.82 2.44
CA PRO A 199 9.54 0.90 3.83
C PRO A 199 8.45 1.35 4.79
N ASN A 200 7.64 2.34 4.42
CA ASN A 200 6.52 2.80 5.24
C ASN A 200 5.57 1.65 5.59
N GLN A 201 5.20 0.83 4.60
CA GLN A 201 4.30 -0.31 4.81
C GLN A 201 4.96 -1.42 5.64
N SER A 202 6.23 -1.72 5.39
CA SER A 202 7.00 -2.73 6.12
C SER A 202 7.17 -2.34 7.59
N ALA A 203 7.69 -1.14 7.86
CA ALA A 203 7.92 -0.62 9.21
C ALA A 203 6.60 -0.44 9.98
N SER A 204 5.51 -0.06 9.30
CA SER A 204 4.18 0.02 9.93
C SER A 204 3.72 -1.33 10.47
N ARG A 205 3.99 -2.41 9.75
CA ARG A 205 3.64 -3.76 10.18
C ARG A 205 4.55 -4.25 11.31
N SER A 206 5.85 -3.94 11.24
CA SER A 206 6.83 -4.21 12.28
C SER A 206 6.48 -3.48 13.59
N LEU A 207 6.21 -2.17 13.52
CA LEU A 207 5.81 -1.37 14.67
C LEU A 207 4.52 -1.89 15.31
N MET A 208 3.52 -2.28 14.50
CA MET A 208 2.30 -2.88 15.02
C MET A 208 2.60 -4.13 15.85
N GLY A 209 3.50 -5.01 15.37
CA GLY A 209 3.91 -6.20 16.11
C GLY A 209 4.60 -5.87 17.43
N ARG A 210 5.47 -4.85 17.44
CA ARG A 210 6.18 -4.41 18.68
C ARG A 210 5.25 -3.80 19.72
N LEU A 211 4.21 -3.08 19.27
CA LEU A 211 3.24 -2.43 20.18
C LEU A 211 2.17 -3.39 20.73
N THR A 212 1.98 -4.53 20.07
CA THR A 212 0.87 -5.44 20.37
C THR A 212 1.25 -6.48 21.42
N PRO A 213 0.45 -6.66 22.51
CA PRO A 213 0.63 -7.77 23.45
C PRO A 213 0.51 -9.13 22.74
N GLU A 214 1.34 -10.10 23.16
CA GLU A 214 1.42 -11.43 22.54
C GLU A 214 0.07 -12.17 22.49
N ASP A 215 -0.72 -12.06 23.55
CA ASP A 215 -2.05 -12.67 23.68
C ASP A 215 -3.13 -12.05 22.79
N LYS A 216 -2.85 -10.89 22.13
CA LYS A 216 -3.79 -10.12 21.32
C LYS A 216 -3.34 -9.84 19.89
N ILE A 217 -2.29 -10.52 19.44
CA ILE A 217 -1.69 -10.29 18.11
C ILE A 217 -2.74 -10.35 17.00
N ASN A 218 -3.55 -11.40 16.95
CA ASN A 218 -4.54 -11.60 15.88
C ASN A 218 -5.60 -10.50 15.88
N GLU A 219 -6.06 -10.07 17.06
CA GLU A 219 -7.06 -9.03 17.21
C GLU A 219 -6.54 -7.68 16.71
N PHE A 220 -5.37 -7.27 17.16
CA PHE A 220 -4.81 -5.98 16.79
C PHE A 220 -4.32 -5.92 15.34
N TYR A 221 -3.85 -7.03 14.75
CA TYR A 221 -3.62 -7.09 13.32
C TYR A 221 -4.92 -7.01 12.52
N GLY A 222 -6.05 -7.48 13.06
CA GLY A 222 -7.38 -7.23 12.51
C GLY A 222 -7.72 -5.74 12.50
N PHE A 223 -7.50 -5.01 13.61
CA PHE A 223 -7.67 -3.55 13.64
C PHE A 223 -6.70 -2.82 12.72
N PHE A 224 -5.47 -3.29 12.61
CA PHE A 224 -4.48 -2.76 11.67
C PHE A 224 -4.97 -2.90 10.22
N ALA A 225 -5.47 -4.07 9.82
CA ALA A 225 -6.02 -4.28 8.49
C ALA A 225 -7.27 -3.41 8.26
N PHE A 226 -8.15 -3.32 9.26
CA PHE A 226 -9.36 -2.49 9.22
C PHE A 226 -9.04 -1.01 9.08
N SER A 227 -8.09 -0.46 9.86
CA SER A 227 -7.69 0.95 9.78
C SER A 227 -7.18 1.34 8.39
N GLY A 228 -6.54 0.42 7.67
CA GLY A 228 -6.07 0.66 6.30
C GLY A 228 -7.16 0.60 5.23
N LYS A 229 -8.39 0.19 5.59
CA LYS A 229 -9.51 0.07 4.64
C LYS A 229 -10.67 1.01 4.98
N LEU A 230 -10.82 1.38 6.25
CA LEU A 230 -11.96 2.13 6.77
C LEU A 230 -12.20 3.44 6.03
N THR A 231 -11.15 4.15 5.69
CA THR A 231 -11.18 5.48 5.09
C THR A 231 -10.63 5.51 3.67
N SER A 232 -10.29 4.37 3.08
CA SER A 232 -9.63 4.30 1.76
C SER A 232 -10.40 4.95 0.60
N PHE A 233 -11.64 5.32 0.81
CA PHE A 233 -12.46 6.09 -0.11
C PHE A 233 -12.32 7.61 0.05
N LEU A 234 -11.85 8.11 1.22
CA LEU A 234 -11.79 9.56 1.49
C LEU A 234 -10.74 10.25 0.62
N GLY A 235 -9.54 9.65 0.51
CA GLY A 235 -8.49 10.20 -0.33
C GLY A 235 -8.93 10.41 -1.78
N PRO A 236 -9.44 9.38 -2.48
CA PRO A 236 -10.03 9.52 -3.80
C PRO A 236 -11.13 10.57 -3.93
N ILE A 237 -12.05 10.64 -2.98
CA ILE A 237 -13.15 11.63 -3.00
C ILE A 237 -12.60 13.05 -2.85
N ILE A 238 -11.70 13.27 -1.90
CA ILE A 238 -11.10 14.58 -1.66
C ILE A 238 -10.24 15.01 -2.86
N LEU A 239 -9.40 14.11 -3.39
CA LEU A 239 -8.60 14.37 -4.58
C LEU A 239 -9.49 14.74 -5.77
N GLY A 240 -10.54 13.95 -6.04
CA GLY A 240 -11.47 14.20 -7.14
C GLY A 240 -12.23 15.51 -6.98
N GLY A 241 -12.71 15.80 -5.76
CA GLY A 241 -13.40 17.05 -5.41
C GLY A 241 -12.52 18.28 -5.65
N PHE A 242 -11.29 18.28 -5.17
CA PHE A 242 -10.34 19.37 -5.40
C PHE A 242 -9.93 19.50 -6.87
N THR A 243 -9.72 18.39 -7.56
CA THR A 243 -9.44 18.40 -9.01
C THR A 243 -10.57 19.08 -9.77
N LYS A 244 -11.83 18.75 -9.46
CA LYS A 244 -13.00 19.33 -10.11
C LYS A 244 -13.20 20.81 -9.76
N TYR A 245 -13.03 21.16 -8.48
CA TYR A 245 -13.24 22.54 -8.00
C TYR A 245 -12.25 23.54 -8.58
N PHE A 246 -10.97 23.13 -8.68
CA PHE A 246 -9.89 23.98 -9.20
C PHE A 246 -9.58 23.76 -10.68
N ASP A 247 -10.32 22.86 -11.34
CA ASP A 247 -10.08 22.45 -12.75
C ASP A 247 -8.62 22.05 -13.01
N SER A 248 -8.00 21.42 -12.02
CA SER A 248 -6.59 21.04 -12.09
C SER A 248 -6.29 19.81 -11.21
N GLN A 249 -5.73 18.78 -11.83
CA GLN A 249 -5.28 17.57 -11.11
C GLN A 249 -4.18 17.87 -10.07
N ARG A 250 -3.40 18.95 -10.26
CA ARG A 250 -2.34 19.34 -9.31
C ARG A 250 -2.90 19.64 -7.93
N PHE A 251 -4.02 20.37 -7.86
CA PHE A 251 -4.69 20.65 -6.58
C PHE A 251 -5.27 19.39 -5.93
N GLY A 252 -5.78 18.45 -6.74
CA GLY A 252 -6.21 17.16 -6.25
C GLY A 252 -5.05 16.39 -5.61
N VAL A 253 -3.93 16.27 -6.32
CA VAL A 253 -2.73 15.56 -5.83
C VAL A 253 -2.13 16.26 -4.60
N ALA A 254 -2.18 17.59 -4.53
CA ALA A 254 -1.70 18.33 -3.36
C ALA A 254 -2.41 17.93 -2.07
N THR A 255 -3.67 17.47 -2.12
CA THR A 255 -4.40 17.00 -0.92
C THR A 255 -3.75 15.80 -0.27
N VAL A 256 -3.01 14.99 -1.02
CA VAL A 256 -2.30 13.82 -0.49
C VAL A 256 -1.23 14.22 0.52
N PHE A 257 -0.60 15.40 0.33
CA PHE A 257 0.32 15.96 1.32
C PHE A 257 -0.33 16.09 2.70
N LEU A 258 -1.58 16.56 2.76
CA LEU A 258 -2.30 16.71 4.02
C LEU A 258 -2.51 15.38 4.73
N PHE A 259 -2.81 14.32 3.99
CA PHE A 259 -2.95 12.98 4.56
C PHE A 259 -1.64 12.49 5.19
N PHE A 260 -0.51 12.66 4.52
CA PHE A 260 0.79 12.30 5.08
C PHE A 260 1.17 13.18 6.26
N PHE A 261 0.91 14.48 6.17
CA PHE A 261 1.23 15.43 7.22
C PHE A 261 0.42 15.18 8.50
N ILE A 262 -0.89 14.97 8.37
CA ILE A 262 -1.75 14.62 9.51
C ILE A 262 -1.31 13.28 10.12
N GLY A 263 -1.06 12.27 9.28
CA GLY A 263 -0.53 10.98 9.72
C GLY A 263 0.78 11.13 10.48
N PHE A 264 1.70 11.96 9.99
CA PHE A 264 2.97 12.26 10.65
C PHE A 264 2.77 12.90 12.03
N LEU A 265 1.89 13.90 12.15
CA LEU A 265 1.60 14.57 13.42
C LEU A 265 1.04 13.62 14.48
N PHE A 266 0.14 12.70 14.09
CA PHE A 266 -0.37 11.67 15.00
C PHE A 266 0.73 10.68 15.40
N LEU A 267 1.65 10.34 14.49
CA LEU A 267 2.75 9.42 14.77
C LEU A 267 3.75 9.99 15.79
N LEU A 268 3.93 11.30 15.84
CA LEU A 268 4.77 11.94 16.86
C LEU A 268 4.36 11.58 18.28
N ARG A 269 3.05 11.34 18.50
CA ARG A 269 2.46 11.05 19.83
C ARG A 269 2.50 9.56 20.20
N VAL A 270 3.06 8.73 19.35
CA VAL A 270 3.25 7.29 19.61
C VAL A 270 4.57 7.13 20.34
N ASP A 271 4.59 6.35 21.41
CA ASP A 271 5.79 5.99 22.13
C ASP A 271 6.19 4.55 21.72
N GLU A 272 7.45 4.35 21.31
CA GLU A 272 8.05 3.05 20.94
C GLU A 272 9.09 2.66 21.99
#